data_3332c8ac014639dcf88b5542e9fc5a1d
#
_entry.id   3332c8ac014639dcf88b5542e9fc5a1d
#
_cell.length_a   1.000
_cell.length_b   1.000
_cell.length_c   1.000
_cell.angle_alpha   90.00
_cell.angle_beta   90.00
_cell.angle_gamma   90.00
#
_symmetry.space_group_name_H-M   'P 1'
#
loop_
_entity.id
_entity.type
_entity.pdbx_description
1 polymer ?
#
loop_
_entity_poly.entity_id
_entity_poly.type
_entity_poly.pdbx_seq_one_letter_code
_entity_poly.pdbx_strand_id
1 'polypeptide(L)'
;GDAVPLAEDLLGLSGAALSVFSASANGTLAYLTGKAEVSTTLEWRDREGKVVGTLGEPAVQRAAQLSPDGRLVAAQVADVSIGTHDLWIYEVERGLRTRFTFDPGEDVFPTWAPDGKTLYFSSNAKGTPAVYRKAVEGAGEVELVHSSEDSLQPTSVSPDGRLLLVNRSSATSSSRTDLMVLPVEPAGAPTPFRATEFSEAVGAFSPDGKWVAWASNESGEYEVYVSLFPGP
;
A
#
# COMPACT_ATOMS: atom_id res chain seq x y z
N GLY A 1 23.58 8.29 10.31
CA GLY A 1 23.03 8.42 11.66
C GLY A 1 22.45 7.09 12.08
N ASP A 2 22.48 6.78 13.35
CA ASP A 2 21.95 5.53 13.87
C ASP A 2 20.42 5.47 13.67
N ALA A 3 19.91 4.29 13.36
CA ALA A 3 18.47 4.07 13.26
C ALA A 3 17.85 4.20 14.66
N VAL A 4 16.81 5.03 14.76
CA VAL A 4 16.06 5.21 16.00
C VAL A 4 14.70 4.55 15.82
N PRO A 5 14.28 3.62 16.69
CA PRO A 5 12.94 3.06 16.64
C PRO A 5 11.91 4.16 16.92
N LEU A 6 10.98 4.38 15.98
CA LEU A 6 9.92 5.38 16.09
C LEU A 6 8.63 4.81 16.67
N ALA A 7 8.45 3.48 16.68
CA ALA A 7 7.26 2.82 17.18
C ALA A 7 7.55 1.41 17.66
N GLU A 8 6.87 1.02 18.73
CA GLU A 8 6.82 -0.34 19.27
C GLU A 8 5.41 -0.93 19.05
N ASP A 9 5.26 -2.25 19.17
CA ASP A 9 3.98 -2.96 19.00
C ASP A 9 3.29 -2.76 17.64
N LEU A 10 4.08 -2.61 16.58
CA LEU A 10 3.54 -2.63 15.23
C LEU A 10 2.86 -3.98 14.96
N LEU A 11 1.73 -3.93 14.25
CA LEU A 11 1.01 -5.11 13.85
C LEU A 11 1.91 -6.07 13.06
N GLY A 12 2.41 -7.10 13.75
CA GLY A 12 3.22 -8.15 13.13
C GLY A 12 2.31 -9.08 12.34
N LEU A 13 2.38 -9.00 11.01
CA LEU A 13 1.72 -9.95 10.12
C LEU A 13 2.75 -11.02 9.73
N SER A 14 2.64 -12.19 10.33
CA SER A 14 3.44 -13.34 9.92
C SER A 14 3.12 -13.68 8.46
N GLY A 15 4.09 -13.50 7.57
CA GLY A 15 4.06 -14.02 6.21
C GLY A 15 3.69 -13.05 5.09
N ALA A 16 3.42 -11.76 5.36
CA ALA A 16 3.24 -10.77 4.30
C ALA A 16 3.89 -9.43 4.69
N ALA A 17 4.73 -8.90 3.83
CA ALA A 17 5.24 -7.53 3.94
C ALA A 17 4.11 -6.55 3.61
N LEU A 18 3.21 -6.30 4.57
CA LEU A 18 2.20 -5.27 4.45
C LEU A 18 2.77 -3.96 5.00
N SER A 19 2.59 -2.87 4.26
CA SER A 19 2.87 -1.53 4.76
C SER A 19 1.95 -1.24 5.94
N VAL A 20 2.49 -1.36 7.16
CA VAL A 20 1.77 -1.01 8.37
C VAL A 20 1.95 0.46 8.75
N PHE A 21 2.61 1.21 7.90
CA PHE A 21 2.83 2.65 8.08
C PHE A 21 2.78 3.41 6.74
N SER A 22 2.47 4.68 6.80
CA SER A 22 2.54 5.63 5.69
C SER A 22 3.01 6.98 6.20
N ALA A 23 3.88 7.64 5.44
CA ALA A 23 4.42 8.96 5.79
C ALA A 23 4.09 9.98 4.70
N SER A 24 3.70 11.18 5.09
CA SER A 24 3.47 12.30 4.18
C SER A 24 4.71 13.18 4.01
N ALA A 25 4.75 13.96 2.94
CA ALA A 25 5.85 14.89 2.67
C ALA A 25 6.01 15.98 3.74
N ASN A 26 4.95 16.31 4.50
CA ASN A 26 5.00 17.26 5.59
C ASN A 26 5.52 16.68 6.93
N GLY A 27 5.93 15.41 6.93
CA GLY A 27 6.52 14.73 8.10
C GLY A 27 5.51 14.09 9.05
N THR A 28 4.25 13.89 8.62
CA THR A 28 3.25 13.14 9.39
C THR A 28 3.44 11.64 9.13
N LEU A 29 3.41 10.83 10.17
CA LEU A 29 3.48 9.37 10.12
C LEU A 29 2.16 8.77 10.62
N ALA A 30 1.55 7.89 9.81
CA ALA A 30 0.42 7.05 10.20
C ALA A 30 0.85 5.59 10.20
N TYR A 31 0.44 4.81 11.19
CA TYR A 31 0.73 3.37 11.24
C TYR A 31 -0.31 2.59 12.04
N LEU A 32 -0.31 1.26 11.88
CA LEU A 32 -1.22 0.34 12.54
C LEU A 32 -0.55 -0.31 13.76
N THR A 33 -1.27 -0.30 14.88
CA THR A 33 -0.89 -1.03 16.10
C THR A 33 -1.97 -2.06 16.45
N GLY A 34 -1.60 -3.17 17.09
CA GLY A 34 -2.56 -4.16 17.59
C GLY A 34 -2.15 -5.62 17.32
N LYS A 35 -3.10 -6.57 17.57
CA LYS A 35 -2.94 -8.00 17.32
C LYS A 35 -3.73 -8.44 16.09
N ALA A 36 -3.23 -9.45 15.36
CA ALA A 36 -3.67 -9.85 14.02
C ALA A 36 -5.16 -10.20 13.82
N GLU A 37 -5.95 -10.38 14.86
CA GLU A 37 -7.39 -10.69 14.80
C GLU A 37 -8.26 -9.72 15.60
N VAL A 38 -7.67 -8.59 16.03
CA VAL A 38 -8.36 -7.60 16.87
C VAL A 38 -8.51 -6.32 16.08
N SER A 39 -9.59 -5.58 16.30
CA SER A 39 -9.77 -4.25 15.75
C SER A 39 -8.56 -3.35 16.09
N THR A 40 -8.09 -2.61 15.12
CA THR A 40 -6.96 -1.69 15.22
C THR A 40 -7.46 -0.26 15.16
N THR A 41 -6.68 0.67 15.70
CA THR A 41 -6.97 2.10 15.64
C THR A 41 -5.91 2.77 14.78
N LEU A 42 -6.31 3.69 13.91
CA LEU A 42 -5.38 4.59 13.23
C LEU A 42 -4.98 5.70 14.22
N GLU A 43 -3.67 5.86 14.42
CA GLU A 43 -3.13 6.84 15.35
C GLU A 43 -2.23 7.84 14.63
N TRP A 44 -2.31 9.10 15.03
CA TRP A 44 -1.35 10.12 14.68
C TRP A 44 -0.26 10.16 15.74
N ARG A 45 1.00 10.12 15.31
CA ARG A 45 2.14 10.26 16.22
C ARG A 45 3.09 11.34 15.75
N ASP A 46 3.70 12.04 16.69
CA ASP A 46 4.78 12.97 16.41
C ASP A 46 6.10 12.22 16.12
N ARG A 47 7.16 12.98 15.84
CA ARG A 47 8.49 12.40 15.53
C ARG A 47 9.14 11.70 16.71
N GLU A 48 8.71 11.98 17.91
CA GLU A 48 9.13 11.35 19.17
C GLU A 48 8.34 10.07 19.47
N GLY A 49 7.37 9.68 18.59
CA GLY A 49 6.55 8.49 18.74
C GLY A 49 5.35 8.64 19.68
N LYS A 50 5.09 9.84 20.22
CA LYS A 50 3.95 10.10 21.11
C LYS A 50 2.65 10.18 20.32
N VAL A 51 1.61 9.49 20.78
CA VAL A 51 0.26 9.59 20.22
C VAL A 51 -0.27 11.02 20.41
N VAL A 52 -0.61 11.68 19.31
CA VAL A 52 -1.17 13.04 19.30
C VAL A 52 -2.64 13.07 18.86
N GLY A 53 -3.19 11.95 18.42
CA GLY A 53 -4.59 11.81 18.05
C GLY A 53 -4.91 10.45 17.45
N THR A 54 -6.21 10.21 17.19
CA THR A 54 -6.71 9.02 16.52
C THR A 54 -7.56 9.42 15.32
N LEU A 55 -7.72 8.52 14.34
CA LEU A 55 -8.54 8.72 13.17
C LEU A 55 -9.60 7.62 13.06
N GLY A 56 -10.87 8.02 13.10
CA GLY A 56 -12.00 7.11 13.00
C GLY A 56 -12.17 6.18 14.21
N GLU A 57 -13.15 5.30 14.12
CA GLU A 57 -13.42 4.27 15.12
C GLU A 57 -12.56 3.04 14.89
N PRO A 58 -12.26 2.25 15.93
CA PRO A 58 -11.55 0.98 15.78
C PRO A 58 -12.25 0.05 14.77
N ALA A 59 -11.46 -0.58 13.91
CA ALA A 59 -11.95 -1.53 12.91
C ALA A 59 -10.90 -2.61 12.64
N VAL A 60 -11.29 -3.74 12.06
CA VAL A 60 -10.32 -4.69 11.51
C VAL A 60 -9.79 -4.10 10.20
N GLN A 61 -8.70 -3.37 10.27
CA GLN A 61 -8.17 -2.59 9.15
C GLN A 61 -6.66 -2.81 8.97
N ARG A 62 -6.21 -2.62 7.74
CA ARG A 62 -4.81 -2.83 7.32
C ARG A 62 -4.44 -1.87 6.20
N ALA A 63 -3.15 -1.84 5.83
CA ALA A 63 -2.64 -1.14 4.66
C ALA A 63 -3.16 0.31 4.53
N ALA A 64 -3.15 1.06 5.63
CA ALA A 64 -3.56 2.46 5.62
C ALA A 64 -2.51 3.32 4.92
N GLN A 65 -2.95 4.18 4.00
CA GLN A 65 -2.09 5.12 3.28
C GLN A 65 -2.66 6.53 3.31
N LEU A 66 -1.83 7.48 3.69
CA LEU A 66 -2.14 8.91 3.69
C LEU A 66 -2.05 9.46 2.26
N SER A 67 -3.03 10.28 1.85
CA SER A 67 -2.96 10.99 0.57
C SER A 67 -1.76 11.96 0.53
N PRO A 68 -1.22 12.29 -0.66
CA PRO A 68 -0.07 13.19 -0.80
C PRO A 68 -0.26 14.57 -0.14
N ASP A 69 -1.49 15.07 -0.11
CA ASP A 69 -1.86 16.34 0.52
C ASP A 69 -2.16 16.22 2.03
N GLY A 70 -2.18 14.99 2.57
CA GLY A 70 -2.44 14.71 3.98
C GLY A 70 -3.90 14.87 4.43
N ARG A 71 -4.86 14.97 3.49
CA ARG A 71 -6.28 15.25 3.82
C ARG A 71 -7.12 13.99 3.95
N LEU A 72 -6.70 12.90 3.31
CA LEU A 72 -7.43 11.65 3.24
C LEU A 72 -6.52 10.48 3.66
N VAL A 73 -7.11 9.45 4.26
CA VAL A 73 -6.45 8.16 4.47
C VAL A 73 -7.27 7.09 3.76
N ALA A 74 -6.65 6.33 2.85
CA ALA A 74 -7.22 5.12 2.31
C ALA A 74 -6.80 3.94 3.18
N ALA A 75 -7.75 3.09 3.56
CA ALA A 75 -7.46 1.90 4.36
C ALA A 75 -8.27 0.70 3.86
N GLN A 76 -7.68 -0.47 3.94
CA GLN A 76 -8.33 -1.75 3.76
C GLN A 76 -9.06 -2.11 5.05
N VAL A 77 -10.38 -2.30 4.99
CA VAL A 77 -11.22 -2.62 6.15
C VAL A 77 -11.97 -3.91 5.90
N ALA A 78 -11.88 -4.85 6.84
CA ALA A 78 -12.59 -6.11 6.75
C ALA A 78 -14.08 -5.94 7.00
N ASP A 79 -14.89 -6.52 6.13
CA ASP A 79 -16.28 -6.84 6.43
C ASP A 79 -16.33 -8.23 7.09
N VAL A 80 -16.39 -8.24 8.42
CA VAL A 80 -16.37 -9.47 9.22
C VAL A 80 -17.58 -10.36 8.95
N SER A 81 -18.64 -9.86 8.33
CA SER A 81 -19.86 -10.62 8.06
C SER A 81 -19.73 -11.52 6.84
N ILE A 82 -18.89 -11.12 5.86
CA ILE A 82 -18.66 -11.86 4.61
C ILE A 82 -17.21 -12.31 4.43
N GLY A 83 -16.31 -11.88 5.32
CA GLY A 83 -14.90 -12.30 5.33
C GLY A 83 -14.05 -11.70 4.23
N THR A 84 -14.49 -10.58 3.61
CA THR A 84 -13.76 -9.86 2.57
C THR A 84 -13.27 -8.50 3.08
N HIS A 85 -12.38 -7.88 2.32
CA HIS A 85 -11.91 -6.53 2.60
C HIS A 85 -12.38 -5.59 1.51
N ASP A 86 -12.77 -4.38 1.95
CA ASP A 86 -13.07 -3.25 1.07
C ASP A 86 -12.14 -2.08 1.38
N LEU A 87 -12.03 -1.17 0.43
CA LEU A 87 -11.35 0.08 0.64
C LEU A 87 -12.30 1.14 1.20
N TRP A 88 -11.81 1.85 2.20
CA TRP A 88 -12.50 2.96 2.84
C TRP A 88 -11.63 4.20 2.81
N ILE A 89 -12.24 5.36 2.65
CA ILE A 89 -11.58 6.67 2.70
C ILE A 89 -12.00 7.38 3.98
N TYR A 90 -11.02 7.79 4.75
CA TYR A 90 -11.19 8.63 5.94
C TYR A 90 -10.84 10.07 5.61
N GLU A 91 -11.68 11.00 6.02
CA GLU A 91 -11.39 12.44 6.02
C GLU A 91 -10.62 12.80 7.29
N VAL A 92 -9.39 13.24 7.15
CA VAL A 92 -8.48 13.50 8.30
C VAL A 92 -9.05 14.56 9.24
N GLU A 93 -9.56 15.66 8.69
CA GLU A 93 -10.09 16.78 9.47
C GLU A 93 -11.37 16.42 10.25
N ARG A 94 -12.26 15.64 9.62
CA ARG A 94 -13.58 15.34 10.19
C ARG A 94 -13.67 13.99 10.90
N GLY A 95 -12.67 13.13 10.73
CA GLY A 95 -12.67 11.76 11.26
C GLY A 95 -13.76 10.85 10.67
N LEU A 96 -14.46 11.29 9.62
CA LEU A 96 -15.50 10.51 8.96
C LEU A 96 -14.89 9.55 7.96
N ARG A 97 -15.50 8.37 7.80
CA ARG A 97 -15.10 7.39 6.79
C ARG A 97 -16.25 7.07 5.84
N THR A 98 -15.92 6.83 4.58
CA THR A 98 -16.86 6.42 3.54
C THR A 98 -16.32 5.18 2.84
N ARG A 99 -17.16 4.18 2.61
CA ARG A 99 -16.80 3.01 1.82
C ARG A 99 -16.51 3.45 0.38
N PHE A 100 -15.38 3.00 -0.17
CA PHE A 100 -14.91 3.41 -1.48
C PHE A 100 -15.15 2.35 -2.54
N THR A 101 -14.99 1.06 -2.21
CA THR A 101 -15.27 -0.06 -3.11
C THR A 101 -16.48 -0.85 -2.62
N PHE A 102 -17.24 -1.45 -3.56
CA PHE A 102 -18.53 -2.10 -3.27
C PHE A 102 -18.70 -3.43 -4.00
N ASP A 103 -17.78 -3.78 -4.90
CA ASP A 103 -17.84 -5.03 -5.65
C ASP A 103 -17.60 -6.23 -4.73
N PRO A 104 -18.19 -7.39 -5.01
CA PRO A 104 -17.90 -8.60 -4.25
C PRO A 104 -16.46 -9.06 -4.50
N GLY A 105 -15.71 -9.31 -3.45
CA GLY A 105 -14.31 -9.76 -3.52
C GLY A 105 -13.40 -9.05 -2.53
N GLU A 106 -12.13 -9.27 -2.68
CA GLU A 106 -11.05 -8.64 -1.89
C GLU A 106 -10.57 -7.41 -2.63
N ASP A 107 -10.75 -6.23 -2.05
CA ASP A 107 -10.17 -4.97 -2.52
C ASP A 107 -9.10 -4.52 -1.52
N VAL A 108 -7.84 -4.55 -1.97
CA VAL A 108 -6.69 -4.49 -1.06
C VAL A 108 -5.54 -3.65 -1.63
N PHE A 109 -4.59 -3.27 -0.78
CA PHE A 109 -3.37 -2.53 -1.15
C PHE A 109 -3.66 -1.18 -1.83
N PRO A 110 -4.41 -0.28 -1.17
CA PRO A 110 -4.66 1.04 -1.72
C PRO A 110 -3.36 1.80 -1.88
N THR A 111 -3.17 2.45 -3.02
CA THR A 111 -1.96 3.22 -3.34
C THR A 111 -2.34 4.51 -4.06
N TRP A 112 -2.02 5.64 -3.45
CA TRP A 112 -2.36 6.95 -4.01
C TRP A 112 -1.52 7.29 -5.23
N ALA A 113 -2.18 7.85 -6.26
CA ALA A 113 -1.48 8.59 -7.29
C ALA A 113 -0.93 9.91 -6.72
N PRO A 114 0.15 10.47 -7.30
CA PRO A 114 0.76 11.72 -6.82
C PRO A 114 -0.19 12.92 -6.84
N ASP A 115 -1.21 12.89 -7.69
CA ASP A 115 -2.24 13.93 -7.77
C ASP A 115 -3.22 13.93 -6.59
N GLY A 116 -3.21 12.89 -5.76
CA GLY A 116 -4.13 12.72 -4.64
C GLY A 116 -5.59 12.50 -5.03
N LYS A 117 -5.88 12.29 -6.33
CA LYS A 117 -7.24 12.15 -6.86
C LYS A 117 -7.57 10.75 -7.35
N THR A 118 -6.56 9.93 -7.56
CA THR A 118 -6.69 8.57 -8.06
C THR A 118 -6.12 7.59 -7.05
N LEU A 119 -6.84 6.50 -6.80
CA LEU A 119 -6.38 5.40 -5.97
C LEU A 119 -6.22 4.16 -6.85
N TYR A 120 -5.02 3.55 -6.82
CA TYR A 120 -4.74 2.23 -7.36
C TYR A 120 -4.97 1.19 -6.27
N PHE A 121 -5.38 -0.01 -6.65
CA PHE A 121 -5.59 -1.12 -5.73
C PHE A 121 -5.60 -2.46 -6.45
N SER A 122 -5.48 -3.54 -5.70
CA SER A 122 -5.66 -4.89 -6.18
C SER A 122 -7.08 -5.36 -5.86
N SER A 123 -7.74 -6.05 -6.80
CA SER A 123 -9.06 -6.64 -6.60
C SER A 123 -9.19 -7.98 -7.30
N ASN A 124 -9.91 -8.91 -6.68
CA ASN A 124 -10.30 -10.19 -7.28
C ASN A 124 -11.80 -10.27 -7.58
N ALA A 125 -12.53 -9.16 -7.54
CA ALA A 125 -13.97 -9.10 -7.75
C ALA A 125 -14.44 -9.72 -9.08
N LYS A 126 -13.56 -9.79 -10.09
CA LYS A 126 -13.82 -10.45 -11.39
C LYS A 126 -13.21 -11.86 -11.50
N GLY A 127 -12.85 -12.46 -10.36
CA GLY A 127 -12.34 -13.82 -10.25
C GLY A 127 -10.82 -13.90 -10.21
N THR A 128 -10.10 -13.30 -11.16
CA THR A 128 -8.62 -13.25 -11.16
C THR A 128 -8.15 -11.94 -10.53
N PRO A 129 -7.16 -11.96 -9.62
CA PRO A 129 -6.58 -10.75 -9.08
C PRO A 129 -6.04 -9.85 -10.18
N ALA A 130 -6.35 -8.54 -10.10
CA ALA A 130 -5.92 -7.56 -11.08
C ALA A 130 -5.67 -6.21 -10.39
N VAL A 131 -4.90 -5.35 -11.05
CA VAL A 131 -4.71 -3.95 -10.61
C VAL A 131 -5.78 -3.09 -11.24
N TYR A 132 -6.46 -2.33 -10.40
CA TYR A 132 -7.48 -1.36 -10.79
C TYR A 132 -7.10 0.04 -10.35
N ARG A 133 -7.78 1.03 -10.91
CA ARG A 133 -7.77 2.42 -10.43
C ARG A 133 -9.17 2.98 -10.36
N LYS A 134 -9.37 3.96 -9.47
CA LYS A 134 -10.64 4.68 -9.34
C LYS A 134 -10.38 6.10 -8.88
N ALA A 135 -11.12 7.07 -9.44
CA ALA A 135 -11.13 8.44 -8.95
C ALA A 135 -11.77 8.50 -7.55
N VAL A 136 -11.15 9.27 -6.65
CA VAL A 136 -11.62 9.40 -5.26
C VAL A 136 -12.80 10.34 -5.16
N GLU A 137 -12.86 11.35 -6.02
CA GLU A 137 -13.96 12.29 -6.07
C GLU A 137 -14.95 11.93 -7.19
N GLY A 138 -16.23 12.13 -6.92
CA GLY A 138 -17.31 11.87 -7.88
C GLY A 138 -17.73 10.40 -7.96
N ALA A 139 -18.56 10.06 -8.95
CA ALA A 139 -19.03 8.71 -9.23
C ALA A 139 -18.09 7.96 -10.19
N GLY A 140 -16.75 8.03 -9.92
CA GLY A 140 -15.75 7.39 -10.75
C GLY A 140 -15.99 5.87 -10.88
N GLU A 141 -15.93 5.37 -12.11
CA GLU A 141 -15.98 3.93 -12.36
C GLU A 141 -14.64 3.28 -11.99
N VAL A 142 -14.69 2.00 -11.66
CA VAL A 142 -13.49 1.18 -11.43
C VAL A 142 -12.92 0.79 -12.78
N GLU A 143 -11.71 1.24 -13.08
CA GLU A 143 -11.01 0.97 -14.33
C GLU A 143 -9.94 -0.11 -14.15
N LEU A 144 -9.92 -1.09 -15.04
CA LEU A 144 -8.85 -2.09 -15.08
C LEU A 144 -7.56 -1.45 -15.60
N VAL A 145 -6.48 -1.57 -14.85
CA VAL A 145 -5.13 -1.15 -15.24
C VAL A 145 -4.36 -2.31 -15.84
N HIS A 146 -4.32 -3.43 -15.15
CA HIS A 146 -3.61 -4.63 -15.63
C HIS A 146 -4.17 -5.89 -14.98
N SER A 147 -4.34 -6.96 -15.79
CA SER A 147 -4.69 -8.30 -15.33
C SER A 147 -3.52 -9.24 -15.49
N SER A 148 -3.36 -10.18 -14.55
CA SER A 148 -2.28 -11.17 -14.54
C SER A 148 -2.77 -12.44 -13.89
N GLU A 149 -2.16 -13.58 -14.22
CA GLU A 149 -2.35 -14.84 -13.48
C GLU A 149 -1.67 -14.77 -12.10
N ASP A 150 -0.60 -13.98 -11.98
CA ASP A 150 0.07 -13.70 -10.73
C ASP A 150 -0.67 -12.61 -9.94
N SER A 151 -0.58 -12.66 -8.62
CA SER A 151 -1.06 -11.58 -7.75
C SER A 151 -0.15 -10.37 -7.87
N LEU A 152 -0.73 -9.23 -8.23
CA LEU A 152 -0.03 -7.93 -8.27
C LEU A 152 -0.60 -7.01 -7.20
N GLN A 153 0.29 -6.51 -6.34
CA GLN A 153 -0.07 -5.64 -5.22
C GLN A 153 0.61 -4.28 -5.39
N PRO A 154 -0.15 -3.20 -5.68
CA PRO A 154 0.39 -1.85 -5.75
C PRO A 154 1.10 -1.44 -4.47
N THR A 155 2.23 -0.74 -4.60
CA THR A 155 2.99 -0.26 -3.44
C THR A 155 3.35 1.22 -3.52
N SER A 156 3.67 1.74 -4.72
CA SER A 156 4.04 3.15 -4.91
C SER A 156 3.84 3.58 -6.34
N VAL A 157 3.43 4.82 -6.56
CA VAL A 157 3.33 5.45 -7.89
C VAL A 157 4.51 6.40 -8.09
N SER A 158 5.12 6.40 -9.28
CA SER A 158 6.18 7.36 -9.61
C SER A 158 5.68 8.81 -9.53
N PRO A 159 6.53 9.81 -9.19
CA PRO A 159 6.09 11.20 -9.04
C PRO A 159 5.43 11.81 -10.28
N ASP A 160 5.74 11.30 -11.46
CA ASP A 160 5.12 11.70 -12.73
C ASP A 160 3.79 10.98 -13.02
N GLY A 161 3.38 10.05 -12.15
CA GLY A 161 2.14 9.29 -12.27
C GLY A 161 2.13 8.18 -13.32
N ARG A 162 3.27 7.90 -13.98
CA ARG A 162 3.33 7.03 -15.17
C ARG A 162 3.67 5.57 -14.87
N LEU A 163 4.29 5.31 -13.73
CA LEU A 163 4.77 4.00 -13.33
C LEU A 163 4.22 3.63 -11.95
N LEU A 164 3.91 2.37 -11.78
CA LEU A 164 3.47 1.79 -10.51
C LEU A 164 4.47 0.70 -10.10
N LEU A 165 5.01 0.78 -8.89
CA LEU A 165 5.68 -0.36 -8.29
C LEU A 165 4.62 -1.33 -7.78
N VAL A 166 4.81 -2.60 -8.10
CA VAL A 166 3.93 -3.68 -7.65
C VAL A 166 4.75 -4.85 -7.12
N ASN A 167 4.31 -5.41 -6.01
CA ASN A 167 4.77 -6.72 -5.58
C ASN A 167 4.09 -7.77 -6.46
N ARG A 168 4.84 -8.70 -7.03
CA ARG A 168 4.34 -9.86 -7.75
C ARG A 168 4.54 -11.12 -6.92
N SER A 169 3.48 -11.86 -6.65
CA SER A 169 3.54 -13.18 -6.06
C SER A 169 2.96 -14.18 -7.05
N SER A 170 3.74 -15.23 -7.38
CA SER A 170 3.29 -16.24 -8.32
C SER A 170 2.11 -17.05 -7.77
N ALA A 171 1.10 -17.29 -8.59
CA ALA A 171 -0.04 -18.14 -8.25
C ALA A 171 0.36 -19.58 -7.89
N THR A 172 1.52 -20.04 -8.39
CA THR A 172 2.03 -21.41 -8.18
C THR A 172 3.10 -21.52 -7.08
N SER A 173 3.64 -20.40 -6.62
CA SER A 173 4.70 -20.36 -5.60
C SER A 173 4.55 -19.10 -4.75
N SER A 174 3.78 -19.20 -3.67
CA SER A 174 3.51 -18.09 -2.74
C SER A 174 4.65 -17.73 -1.78
N SER A 175 5.78 -18.44 -1.88
CA SER A 175 6.89 -18.26 -0.91
C SER A 175 7.81 -17.10 -1.25
N ARG A 176 7.68 -16.50 -2.42
CA ARG A 176 8.57 -15.44 -2.90
C ARG A 176 7.77 -14.32 -3.56
N THR A 177 8.21 -13.11 -3.31
CA THR A 177 7.67 -11.89 -3.90
C THR A 177 8.76 -11.21 -4.71
N ASP A 178 8.44 -10.79 -5.93
CA ASP A 178 9.32 -9.97 -6.77
C ASP A 178 8.79 -8.53 -6.83
N LEU A 179 9.69 -7.56 -6.92
CA LEU A 179 9.32 -6.17 -7.13
C LEU A 179 9.37 -5.82 -8.62
N MET A 180 8.22 -5.42 -9.17
CA MET A 180 8.04 -5.11 -10.58
C MET A 180 7.71 -3.65 -10.80
N VAL A 181 7.99 -3.14 -12.01
CA VAL A 181 7.52 -1.85 -12.51
C VAL A 181 6.42 -2.10 -13.52
N LEU A 182 5.25 -1.57 -13.27
CA LEU A 182 4.09 -1.62 -14.17
C LEU A 182 3.86 -0.24 -14.79
N PRO A 183 4.05 -0.05 -16.12
CA PRO A 183 3.66 1.17 -16.80
C PRO A 183 2.14 1.32 -16.81
N VAL A 184 1.66 2.49 -16.36
CA VAL A 184 0.23 2.81 -16.34
C VAL A 184 -0.14 3.87 -17.37
N GLU A 185 0.82 4.70 -17.79
CA GLU A 185 0.67 5.69 -18.88
C GLU A 185 1.97 5.84 -19.70
N PRO A 186 2.01 5.34 -20.94
CA PRO A 186 1.02 4.45 -21.56
C PRO A 186 1.00 3.09 -20.85
N ALA A 187 -0.17 2.43 -20.87
CA ALA A 187 -0.31 1.11 -20.26
C ALA A 187 0.63 0.09 -20.90
N GLY A 188 1.23 -0.77 -20.08
CA GLY A 188 2.21 -1.76 -20.52
C GLY A 188 2.24 -3.00 -19.66
N ALA A 189 3.09 -3.95 -20.01
CA ALA A 189 3.34 -5.14 -19.21
C ALA A 189 4.32 -4.81 -18.06
N PRO A 190 4.17 -5.47 -16.88
CA PRO A 190 5.11 -5.30 -15.79
C PRO A 190 6.49 -5.86 -16.16
N THR A 191 7.52 -5.14 -15.79
CA THR A 191 8.93 -5.55 -15.96
C THR A 191 9.62 -5.65 -14.60
N PRO A 192 10.60 -6.58 -14.42
CA PRO A 192 11.30 -6.71 -13.17
C PRO A 192 12.08 -5.44 -12.81
N PHE A 193 11.93 -4.97 -11.58
CA PHE A 193 12.88 -4.03 -10.96
C PHE A 193 13.88 -4.81 -10.09
N ARG A 194 13.35 -5.71 -9.25
CA ARG A 194 14.11 -6.71 -8.50
C ARG A 194 13.32 -8.02 -8.54
N ALA A 195 13.94 -9.07 -9.04
CA ALA A 195 13.37 -10.40 -9.15
C ALA A 195 14.51 -11.42 -9.04
N THR A 196 14.96 -11.66 -7.82
CA THR A 196 16.10 -12.54 -7.51
C THR A 196 15.62 -13.87 -6.93
N GLU A 197 16.49 -14.64 -6.33
CA GLU A 197 16.11 -15.84 -5.57
C GLU A 197 15.53 -15.53 -4.19
N PHE A 198 15.60 -14.25 -3.76
CA PHE A 198 15.07 -13.76 -2.49
C PHE A 198 13.68 -13.15 -2.67
N SER A 199 13.08 -12.69 -1.57
CA SER A 199 11.83 -11.95 -1.60
C SER A 199 12.10 -10.47 -1.58
N GLU A 200 11.62 -9.76 -2.59
CA GLU A 200 11.67 -8.31 -2.68
C GLU A 200 10.25 -7.74 -2.61
N ALA A 201 10.03 -6.83 -1.69
CA ALA A 201 8.69 -6.31 -1.42
C ALA A 201 8.69 -4.84 -0.96
N VAL A 202 7.50 -4.27 -0.92
CA VAL A 202 7.22 -2.94 -0.36
C VAL A 202 8.08 -1.84 -1.00
N GLY A 203 8.13 -1.83 -2.32
CA GLY A 203 8.86 -0.81 -3.08
C GLY A 203 8.25 0.57 -2.92
N ALA A 204 9.09 1.60 -2.76
CA ALA A 204 8.69 2.99 -2.70
C ALA A 204 9.59 3.88 -3.55
N PHE A 205 8.99 4.71 -4.41
CA PHE A 205 9.73 5.76 -5.11
C PHE A 205 10.11 6.90 -4.17
N SER A 206 11.29 7.46 -4.38
CA SER A 206 11.63 8.75 -3.78
C SER A 206 10.77 9.87 -4.36
N PRO A 207 10.57 10.98 -3.63
CA PRO A 207 9.78 12.12 -4.12
C PRO A 207 10.30 12.75 -5.44
N ASP A 208 11.58 12.60 -5.73
CA ASP A 208 12.19 13.08 -6.98
C ASP A 208 12.23 12.02 -8.09
N GLY A 209 11.73 10.79 -7.81
CA GLY A 209 11.68 9.68 -8.76
C GLY A 209 13.02 9.06 -9.13
N LYS A 210 14.12 9.47 -8.49
CA LYS A 210 15.46 8.99 -8.84
C LYS A 210 15.88 7.74 -8.11
N TRP A 211 15.18 7.39 -7.03
CA TRP A 211 15.53 6.27 -6.17
C TRP A 211 14.30 5.40 -5.92
N VAL A 212 14.57 4.13 -5.67
CA VAL A 212 13.58 3.19 -5.13
C VAL A 212 14.18 2.55 -3.89
N ALA A 213 13.40 2.56 -2.80
CA ALA A 213 13.66 1.77 -1.61
C ALA A 213 12.77 0.52 -1.62
N TRP A 214 13.27 -0.61 -1.13
CA TRP A 214 12.50 -1.85 -1.00
C TRP A 214 12.99 -2.70 0.16
N ALA A 215 12.18 -3.64 0.62
CA ALA A 215 12.59 -4.65 1.58
C ALA A 215 13.05 -5.90 0.86
N SER A 216 14.16 -6.52 1.30
CA SER A 216 14.62 -7.83 0.82
C SER A 216 15.18 -8.66 1.97
N ASN A 217 15.05 -9.99 1.85
CA ASN A 217 15.62 -10.94 2.79
C ASN A 217 16.94 -11.57 2.29
N GLU A 218 17.62 -10.93 1.38
CA GLU A 218 18.88 -11.44 0.78
C GLU A 218 20.02 -11.59 1.80
N SER A 219 19.99 -10.85 2.92
CA SER A 219 20.96 -11.00 4.03
C SER A 219 20.59 -12.13 5.01
N GLY A 220 19.44 -12.79 4.83
CA GLY A 220 18.86 -13.78 5.74
C GLY A 220 17.72 -13.25 6.60
N GLU A 221 17.61 -11.94 6.78
CA GLU A 221 16.53 -11.22 7.42
C GLU A 221 16.05 -10.09 6.51
N TYR A 222 14.82 -9.58 6.76
CA TYR A 222 14.33 -8.44 5.97
C TYR A 222 15.05 -7.15 6.35
N GLU A 223 15.71 -6.56 5.37
CA GLU A 223 16.36 -5.26 5.46
C GLU A 223 15.87 -4.31 4.37
N VAL A 224 16.12 -3.02 4.53
CA VAL A 224 15.76 -2.00 3.54
C VAL A 224 16.96 -1.71 2.64
N TYR A 225 16.74 -1.84 1.35
CA TYR A 225 17.69 -1.54 0.29
C TYR A 225 17.27 -0.32 -0.49
N VAL A 226 18.22 0.39 -1.07
CA VAL A 226 17.97 1.58 -1.90
C VAL A 226 18.87 1.53 -3.14
N SER A 227 18.31 1.80 -4.31
CA SER A 227 19.10 2.00 -5.53
C SER A 227 18.53 3.11 -6.41
N LEU A 228 19.36 3.56 -7.37
CA LEU A 228 18.90 4.47 -8.42
C LEU A 228 17.80 3.83 -9.26
N PHE A 229 16.84 4.64 -9.71
CA PHE A 229 15.83 4.25 -10.68
C PHE A 229 16.15 4.95 -12.03
N PRO A 230 16.03 4.22 -13.18
CA PRO A 230 15.43 2.90 -13.36
C PRO A 230 16.30 1.70 -12.96
N GLY A 231 17.41 1.90 -12.36
CA GLY A 231 18.31 0.86 -11.87
C GLY A 231 19.53 0.64 -12.79
N PRO A 232 20.49 -0.18 -12.33
CA PRO A 232 21.60 -0.61 -13.18
C PRO A 232 21.13 -1.62 -14.21
#